data_c0137dec3c47de7b453a3a80ac13d427
#
_entry.id   c0137dec3c47de7b453a3a80ac13d427
#
_cell.length_a   1.000
_cell.length_b   1.000
_cell.length_c   1.000
_cell.angle_alpha   90.00
_cell.angle_beta   90.00
_cell.angle_gamma   90.00
#
_symmetry.space_group_name_H-M   'P 1'
#
loop_
_entity.id
_entity.type
_entity.pdbx_description
1 polymer ?
#
loop_
_entity_poly.entity_id
_entity_poly.type
_entity_poly.pdbx_seq_one_letter_code
_entity_poly.pdbx_strand_id
1 'polypeptide(L)'
;MKTDANRWFPRSFTLFILTVLFVLLASPAFASGYDNALKGVTKYNALFEFSQGDPKMANLIFWAVRNSYQVDEVKSLKEKPNVVVVFHGPAVKLISSDKSPFNAAQSAEVDKFQDTIRQMKKEGVRFEVCLYAAKVVGVDEKTIMPEIDRVGNGFVSVIGYQMQGYAVVRIP
;
A
#
# COMPACT_ATOMS: atom_id res chain seq x y z
N MET A 1 -34.32 13.76 69.20
CA MET A 1 -35.05 13.55 67.98
C MET A 1 -33.99 13.19 66.91
N LYS A 2 -33.91 11.89 66.57
CA LYS A 2 -33.02 11.40 65.46
C LYS A 2 -33.88 11.28 64.20
N THR A 3 -33.52 11.99 63.13
CA THR A 3 -34.14 11.88 61.83
C THR A 3 -33.33 10.91 61.00
N ASP A 4 -33.86 9.70 60.82
CA ASP A 4 -33.30 8.71 59.87
C ASP A 4 -33.68 9.09 58.46
N ALA A 5 -32.70 9.54 57.70
CA ALA A 5 -32.84 9.75 56.25
C ALA A 5 -32.73 8.40 55.52
N ASN A 6 -33.89 7.79 55.29
CA ASN A 6 -34.00 6.52 54.56
C ASN A 6 -33.64 6.70 53.08
N ARG A 7 -32.52 6.16 52.69
CA ARG A 7 -32.06 6.10 51.27
C ARG A 7 -32.85 5.02 50.51
N TRP A 8 -33.84 5.47 49.76
CA TRP A 8 -34.61 4.62 48.86
C TRP A 8 -34.04 4.70 47.42
N PHE A 9 -32.99 3.93 47.16
CA PHE A 9 -32.60 3.58 45.80
C PHE A 9 -32.87 2.11 45.59
N PRO A 10 -33.79 1.71 44.70
CA PRO A 10 -34.06 0.30 44.46
C PRO A 10 -32.84 -0.32 43.78
N ARG A 11 -32.37 -1.44 44.32
CA ARG A 11 -31.24 -2.26 43.83
C ARG A 11 -31.36 -2.61 42.33
N SER A 12 -32.58 -2.65 41.80
CA SER A 12 -32.90 -2.84 40.39
C SER A 12 -32.41 -1.71 39.47
N PHE A 13 -32.32 -0.47 39.98
CA PHE A 13 -31.86 0.68 39.16
C PHE A 13 -30.35 0.65 38.93
N THR A 14 -29.60 0.18 39.92
CA THR A 14 -28.12 0.03 39.82
C THR A 14 -27.74 -1.09 38.85
N LEU A 15 -28.51 -2.20 38.84
CA LEU A 15 -28.29 -3.30 37.91
C LEU A 15 -28.58 -2.88 36.44
N PHE A 16 -29.61 -2.05 36.24
CA PHE A 16 -29.99 -1.56 34.93
C PHE A 16 -28.93 -0.62 34.32
N ILE A 17 -28.34 0.26 35.14
CA ILE A 17 -27.25 1.16 34.69
C ILE A 17 -25.98 0.38 34.34
N LEU A 18 -25.64 -0.67 35.13
CA LEU A 18 -24.49 -1.52 34.85
C LEU A 18 -24.66 -2.33 33.54
N THR A 19 -25.88 -2.81 33.25
CA THR A 19 -26.15 -3.57 32.02
C THR A 19 -26.12 -2.65 30.77
N VAL A 20 -26.65 -1.43 30.89
CA VAL A 20 -26.61 -0.44 29.77
C VAL A 20 -25.17 0.04 29.51
N LEU A 21 -24.35 0.21 30.56
CA LEU A 21 -22.94 0.61 30.40
C LEU A 21 -22.11 -0.49 29.72
N PHE A 22 -22.42 -1.78 29.97
CA PHE A 22 -21.72 -2.91 29.36
C PHE A 22 -22.08 -3.08 27.86
N VAL A 23 -23.33 -2.76 27.48
CA VAL A 23 -23.77 -2.79 26.08
C VAL A 23 -23.16 -1.65 25.25
N LEU A 24 -22.89 -0.49 25.88
CA LEU A 24 -22.27 0.66 25.20
C LEU A 24 -20.77 0.49 24.94
N LEU A 25 -20.11 -0.47 25.61
CA LEU A 25 -18.68 -0.78 25.39
C LEU A 25 -18.45 -1.87 24.33
N ALA A 26 -19.51 -2.51 23.85
CA ALA A 26 -19.42 -3.39 22.68
C ALA A 26 -19.40 -2.53 21.41
N SER A 27 -18.26 -1.91 21.10
CA SER A 27 -18.02 -1.38 19.77
C SER A 27 -18.27 -2.51 18.77
N PRO A 28 -19.13 -2.34 17.75
CA PRO A 28 -19.22 -3.32 16.69
C PRO A 28 -17.82 -3.46 16.08
N ALA A 29 -17.20 -4.60 16.27
CA ALA A 29 -16.04 -4.96 15.50
C ALA A 29 -16.53 -5.11 14.05
N PHE A 30 -16.43 -4.04 13.26
CA PHE A 30 -16.60 -4.15 11.82
C PHE A 30 -15.54 -5.12 11.36
N ALA A 31 -15.94 -6.33 10.99
CA ALA A 31 -15.06 -7.27 10.33
C ALA A 31 -14.49 -6.56 9.11
N SER A 32 -13.18 -6.37 9.07
CA SER A 32 -12.50 -5.57 8.05
C SER A 32 -12.52 -6.19 6.66
N GLY A 33 -13.10 -7.35 6.49
CA GLY A 33 -13.11 -8.09 5.23
C GLY A 33 -11.81 -8.84 4.90
N TYR A 34 -10.73 -8.59 5.67
CA TYR A 34 -9.43 -9.25 5.45
C TYR A 34 -9.13 -10.40 6.43
N ASP A 35 -10.04 -10.73 7.34
CA ASP A 35 -9.82 -11.75 8.39
C ASP A 35 -9.42 -13.12 7.82
N ASN A 36 -10.00 -13.52 6.70
CA ASN A 36 -9.64 -14.77 6.03
C ASN A 36 -8.30 -14.66 5.29
N ALA A 37 -8.06 -13.54 4.61
CA ALA A 37 -6.85 -13.35 3.79
C ALA A 37 -5.59 -13.16 4.66
N LEU A 38 -5.74 -12.52 5.82
CA LEU A 38 -4.63 -12.24 6.73
C LEU A 38 -4.54 -13.23 7.90
N LYS A 39 -5.36 -14.28 7.92
CA LYS A 39 -5.35 -15.29 8.99
C LYS A 39 -3.97 -15.95 9.13
N GLY A 40 -3.32 -15.72 10.28
CA GLY A 40 -1.99 -16.25 10.57
C GLY A 40 -0.84 -15.54 9.85
N VAL A 41 -1.13 -14.48 9.09
CA VAL A 41 -0.09 -13.64 8.46
C VAL A 41 0.52 -12.73 9.52
N THR A 42 1.85 -12.77 9.62
CA THR A 42 2.61 -11.94 10.59
C THR A 42 3.41 -10.84 9.91
N LYS A 43 3.62 -10.93 8.60
CA LYS A 43 4.40 -9.99 7.80
C LYS A 43 3.79 -9.81 6.42
N TYR A 44 3.93 -8.63 5.84
CA TYR A 44 3.46 -8.28 4.51
C TYR A 44 4.65 -7.96 3.61
N ASN A 45 5.16 -8.98 2.93
CA ASN A 45 6.20 -8.85 1.91
C ASN A 45 5.55 -8.93 0.54
N ALA A 46 5.40 -7.82 -0.16
CA ALA A 46 4.75 -7.74 -1.44
C ALA A 46 5.69 -7.18 -2.51
N LEU A 47 5.69 -7.82 -3.68
CA LEU A 47 6.34 -7.33 -4.89
C LEU A 47 5.30 -7.09 -5.95
N PHE A 48 5.29 -5.87 -6.50
CA PHE A 48 4.48 -5.49 -7.64
C PHE A 48 5.35 -5.44 -8.89
N GLU A 49 5.13 -6.38 -9.82
CA GLU A 49 5.73 -6.37 -11.15
C GLU A 49 4.89 -5.46 -12.04
N PHE A 50 5.41 -4.27 -12.38
CA PHE A 50 4.63 -3.19 -12.98
C PHE A 50 5.02 -2.94 -14.43
N SER A 51 4.09 -3.18 -15.37
CA SER A 51 4.29 -3.01 -16.82
C SER A 51 3.33 -2.00 -17.45
N GLN A 52 2.33 -1.47 -16.72
CA GLN A 52 1.33 -0.55 -17.25
C GLN A 52 1.97 0.75 -17.79
N GLY A 53 1.79 1.03 -19.09
CA GLY A 53 2.39 2.18 -19.76
C GLY A 53 1.44 3.36 -19.98
N ASP A 54 0.13 3.20 -19.79
CA ASP A 54 -0.80 4.34 -19.82
C ASP A 54 -0.72 5.13 -18.51
N PRO A 55 -0.41 6.43 -18.56
CA PRO A 55 -0.14 7.19 -17.33
C PRO A 55 -1.39 7.37 -16.43
N LYS A 56 -2.59 7.44 -17.00
CA LYS A 56 -3.84 7.56 -16.24
C LYS A 56 -4.16 6.27 -15.51
N MET A 57 -4.05 5.12 -16.21
CA MET A 57 -4.24 3.81 -15.60
C MET A 57 -3.17 3.50 -14.57
N ALA A 58 -1.92 3.89 -14.84
CA ALA A 58 -0.82 3.76 -13.90
C ALA A 58 -1.12 4.47 -12.57
N ASN A 59 -1.61 5.71 -12.62
CA ASN A 59 -2.01 6.45 -11.41
C ASN A 59 -3.11 5.75 -10.63
N LEU A 60 -4.15 5.25 -11.31
CA LEU A 60 -5.25 4.53 -10.67
C LEU A 60 -4.76 3.26 -9.97
N ILE A 61 -3.93 2.49 -10.66
CA ILE A 61 -3.39 1.24 -10.10
C ILE A 61 -2.40 1.54 -8.96
N PHE A 62 -1.57 2.57 -9.09
CA PHE A 62 -0.62 2.95 -8.04
C PHE A 62 -1.31 3.41 -6.75
N TRP A 63 -2.48 4.06 -6.88
CA TRP A 63 -3.33 4.34 -5.73
C TRP A 63 -3.74 3.04 -5.02
N ALA A 64 -4.16 2.01 -5.76
CA ALA A 64 -4.52 0.72 -5.18
C ALA A 64 -3.31 -0.02 -4.58
N VAL A 65 -2.14 0.01 -5.24
CA VAL A 65 -0.88 -0.52 -4.70
C VAL A 65 -0.55 0.16 -3.36
N ARG A 66 -0.61 1.49 -3.31
CA ARG A 66 -0.34 2.23 -2.08
C ARG A 66 -1.35 1.92 -0.99
N ASN A 67 -2.64 1.87 -1.33
CA ASN A 67 -3.70 1.51 -0.39
C ASN A 67 -3.47 0.12 0.23
N SER A 68 -2.99 -0.86 -0.55
CA SER A 68 -2.83 -2.24 -0.08
C SER A 68 -1.94 -2.40 1.16
N TYR A 69 -0.94 -1.52 1.35
CA TYR A 69 -0.07 -1.56 2.53
C TYR A 69 -0.39 -0.45 3.56
N GLN A 70 -1.33 0.45 3.24
CA GLN A 70 -1.75 1.54 4.11
C GLN A 70 -3.01 1.22 4.93
N VAL A 71 -3.72 0.13 4.62
CA VAL A 71 -4.88 -0.32 5.42
C VAL A 71 -4.42 -0.72 6.82
N ASP A 72 -5.26 -0.45 7.81
CA ASP A 72 -4.90 -0.62 9.22
C ASP A 72 -4.61 -2.07 9.58
N GLU A 73 -5.28 -3.03 8.93
CA GLU A 73 -5.06 -4.45 9.12
C GLU A 73 -3.65 -4.90 8.73
N VAL A 74 -3.11 -4.35 7.64
CA VAL A 74 -1.74 -4.63 7.21
C VAL A 74 -0.72 -3.90 8.09
N LYS A 75 -0.99 -2.64 8.47
CA LYS A 75 -0.12 -1.87 9.38
C LYS A 75 -0.06 -2.43 10.80
N SER A 76 -1.10 -3.14 11.24
CA SER A 76 -1.17 -3.77 12.56
C SER A 76 -0.50 -5.14 12.62
N LEU A 77 0.01 -5.66 11.51
CA LEU A 77 0.80 -6.90 11.52
C LEU A 77 2.05 -6.75 12.37
N LYS A 78 2.59 -7.89 12.83
CA LYS A 78 3.76 -7.92 13.72
C LYS A 78 4.98 -7.20 13.14
N GLU A 79 5.17 -7.33 11.82
CA GLU A 79 6.25 -6.68 11.09
C GLU A 79 5.69 -5.58 10.18
N LYS A 80 6.45 -4.49 10.02
CA LYS A 80 6.08 -3.43 9.08
C LYS A 80 5.99 -3.97 7.66
N PRO A 81 5.05 -3.46 6.83
CA PRO A 81 4.97 -3.83 5.43
C PRO A 81 6.29 -3.61 4.69
N ASN A 82 6.68 -4.57 3.88
CA ASN A 82 7.89 -4.52 3.07
C ASN A 82 7.48 -4.65 1.60
N VAL A 83 7.48 -3.52 0.90
CA VAL A 83 6.92 -3.40 -0.45
C VAL A 83 8.01 -3.08 -1.45
N VAL A 84 8.00 -3.78 -2.56
CA VAL A 84 8.89 -3.59 -3.71
C VAL A 84 8.04 -3.41 -4.97
N VAL A 85 8.43 -2.48 -5.82
CA VAL A 85 7.87 -2.31 -7.17
C VAL A 85 8.99 -2.45 -8.18
N VAL A 86 8.82 -3.35 -9.15
CA VAL A 86 9.79 -3.56 -10.24
C VAL A 86 9.15 -3.11 -11.54
N PHE A 87 9.71 -2.07 -12.16
CA PHE A 87 9.24 -1.53 -13.42
C PHE A 87 9.79 -2.29 -14.62
N HIS A 88 8.88 -2.69 -15.51
CA HIS A 88 9.17 -3.38 -16.76
C HIS A 88 8.44 -2.75 -17.95
N GLY A 89 8.80 -3.16 -19.15
CA GLY A 89 8.08 -2.86 -20.39
C GLY A 89 7.73 -1.38 -20.53
N PRO A 90 6.51 -1.06 -21.01
CA PRO A 90 6.09 0.32 -21.24
C PRO A 90 6.10 1.24 -20.03
N ALA A 91 5.95 0.69 -18.81
CA ALA A 91 5.97 1.46 -17.57
C ALA A 91 7.29 2.23 -17.35
N VAL A 92 8.39 1.75 -17.97
CA VAL A 92 9.70 2.41 -17.85
C VAL A 92 9.68 3.84 -18.44
N LYS A 93 8.81 4.13 -19.40
CA LYS A 93 8.63 5.50 -19.92
C LYS A 93 8.05 6.46 -18.89
N LEU A 94 7.21 5.96 -17.96
CA LEU A 94 6.55 6.79 -16.95
C LEU A 94 7.52 7.30 -15.86
N ILE A 95 8.66 6.65 -15.71
CA ILE A 95 9.66 6.95 -14.67
C ILE A 95 10.88 7.70 -15.25
N SER A 96 10.78 8.15 -16.50
CA SER A 96 11.80 8.97 -17.16
C SER A 96 11.48 10.47 -17.03
N SER A 97 12.50 11.31 -16.94
CA SER A 97 12.36 12.76 -17.07
C SER A 97 12.10 13.20 -18.52
N ASP A 98 12.41 12.34 -19.50
CA ASP A 98 12.04 12.58 -20.90
C ASP A 98 10.56 12.27 -21.11
N LYS A 99 9.77 13.31 -21.34
CA LYS A 99 8.31 13.23 -21.59
C LYS A 99 7.94 13.37 -23.07
N SER A 100 8.92 13.38 -23.96
CA SER A 100 8.68 13.52 -25.40
C SER A 100 7.70 12.48 -25.99
N PRO A 101 7.56 11.24 -25.42
CA PRO A 101 6.58 10.29 -25.89
C PRO A 101 5.11 10.62 -25.51
N PHE A 102 4.87 11.65 -24.69
CA PHE A 102 3.57 11.97 -24.13
C PHE A 102 3.06 13.33 -24.60
N ASN A 103 1.75 13.44 -24.84
CA ASN A 103 1.11 14.74 -25.04
C ASN A 103 0.99 15.51 -23.69
N ALA A 104 0.56 16.78 -23.72
CA ALA A 104 0.49 17.64 -22.54
C ALA A 104 -0.38 17.04 -21.40
N ALA A 105 -1.54 16.45 -21.74
CA ALA A 105 -2.41 15.84 -20.75
C ALA A 105 -1.78 14.58 -20.12
N GLN A 106 -1.16 13.75 -20.95
CA GLN A 106 -0.43 12.56 -20.48
C GLN A 106 0.78 12.93 -19.63
N SER A 107 1.52 13.99 -20.02
CA SER A 107 2.68 14.49 -19.26
C SER A 107 2.28 14.92 -17.86
N ALA A 108 1.12 15.58 -17.70
CA ALA A 108 0.59 15.93 -16.38
C ALA A 108 0.26 14.69 -15.52
N GLU A 109 -0.24 13.60 -16.14
CA GLU A 109 -0.46 12.35 -15.43
C GLU A 109 0.86 11.65 -15.06
N VAL A 110 1.90 11.74 -15.92
CA VAL A 110 3.25 11.26 -15.61
C VAL A 110 3.83 12.01 -14.39
N ASP A 111 3.65 13.34 -14.31
CA ASP A 111 4.09 14.12 -13.16
C ASP A 111 3.47 13.63 -11.86
N LYS A 112 2.15 13.41 -11.84
CA LYS A 112 1.43 12.86 -10.68
C LYS A 112 1.95 11.47 -10.29
N PHE A 113 2.20 10.62 -11.28
CA PHE A 113 2.75 9.29 -11.06
C PHE A 113 4.12 9.35 -10.39
N GLN A 114 5.01 10.20 -10.89
CA GLN A 114 6.35 10.41 -10.34
C GLN A 114 6.29 11.01 -8.92
N ASP A 115 5.37 11.93 -8.65
CA ASP A 115 5.17 12.48 -7.29
C ASP A 115 4.70 11.40 -6.31
N THR A 116 3.81 10.50 -6.76
CA THR A 116 3.38 9.35 -5.97
C THR A 116 4.57 8.41 -5.66
N ILE A 117 5.45 8.14 -6.61
CA ILE A 117 6.69 7.37 -6.38
C ILE A 117 7.55 8.02 -5.30
N ARG A 118 7.79 9.34 -5.39
CA ARG A 118 8.56 10.08 -4.39
C ARG A 118 7.95 9.96 -2.98
N GLN A 119 6.62 10.03 -2.91
CA GLN A 119 5.91 9.85 -1.64
C GLN A 119 6.05 8.43 -1.09
N MET A 120 5.81 7.41 -1.92
CA MET A 120 5.92 6.01 -1.51
C MET A 120 7.37 5.64 -1.15
N LYS A 121 8.38 6.23 -1.79
CA LYS A 121 9.80 6.08 -1.39
C LYS A 121 10.03 6.57 0.04
N LYS A 122 9.44 7.70 0.43
CA LYS A 122 9.50 8.22 1.82
C LYS A 122 8.76 7.31 2.80
N GLU A 123 7.77 6.56 2.35
CA GLU A 123 7.04 5.56 3.13
C GLU A 123 7.80 4.23 3.28
N GLY A 124 8.97 4.09 2.63
CA GLY A 124 9.84 2.92 2.71
C GLY A 124 9.66 1.91 1.58
N VAL A 125 8.88 2.22 0.55
CA VAL A 125 8.76 1.38 -0.65
C VAL A 125 10.06 1.39 -1.43
N ARG A 126 10.52 0.23 -1.86
CA ARG A 126 11.66 0.08 -2.77
C ARG A 126 11.17 0.05 -4.20
N PHE A 127 11.89 0.75 -5.07
CA PHE A 127 11.61 0.80 -6.49
C PHE A 127 12.83 0.34 -7.27
N GLU A 128 12.61 -0.54 -8.22
CA GLU A 128 13.63 -1.04 -9.14
C GLU A 128 13.15 -0.90 -10.59
N VAL A 129 14.07 -0.70 -11.50
CA VAL A 129 13.80 -0.68 -12.95
C VAL A 129 14.69 -1.66 -13.69
N CYS A 130 14.09 -2.43 -14.57
CA CYS A 130 14.79 -3.33 -15.48
C CYS A 130 15.50 -2.52 -16.59
N LEU A 131 16.84 -2.43 -16.55
CA LEU A 131 17.62 -1.73 -17.59
C LEU A 131 17.51 -2.39 -18.95
N TYR A 132 17.36 -3.72 -18.99
CA TYR A 132 17.06 -4.40 -20.25
C TYR A 132 15.76 -3.90 -20.87
N ALA A 133 14.69 -3.74 -20.07
CA ALA A 133 13.44 -3.16 -20.56
C ALA A 133 13.60 -1.70 -20.98
N ALA A 134 14.34 -0.88 -20.21
CA ALA A 134 14.64 0.50 -20.58
C ALA A 134 15.26 0.60 -21.98
N LYS A 135 16.27 -0.23 -22.24
CA LYS A 135 16.92 -0.32 -23.56
C LYS A 135 15.93 -0.72 -24.66
N VAL A 136 15.08 -1.72 -24.43
CA VAL A 136 14.11 -2.21 -25.41
C VAL A 136 13.06 -1.15 -25.76
N VAL A 137 12.59 -0.35 -24.76
CA VAL A 137 11.58 0.70 -24.99
C VAL A 137 12.19 2.06 -25.34
N GLY A 138 13.52 2.14 -25.48
CA GLY A 138 14.24 3.34 -25.93
C GLY A 138 14.35 4.44 -24.85
N VAL A 139 14.38 4.08 -23.58
CA VAL A 139 14.57 5.04 -22.46
C VAL A 139 16.05 5.10 -22.08
N ASP A 140 16.64 6.30 -22.11
CA ASP A 140 17.99 6.53 -21.59
C ASP A 140 18.00 6.38 -20.06
N GLU A 141 18.87 5.51 -19.54
CA GLU A 141 18.99 5.26 -18.11
C GLU A 141 19.31 6.51 -17.28
N LYS A 142 19.96 7.51 -17.90
CA LYS A 142 20.30 8.79 -17.26
C LYS A 142 19.05 9.64 -16.95
N THR A 143 17.95 9.39 -17.66
CA THR A 143 16.69 10.10 -17.49
C THR A 143 15.79 9.45 -16.43
N ILE A 144 16.13 8.24 -15.96
CA ILE A 144 15.36 7.54 -14.95
C ILE A 144 15.45 8.26 -13.60
N MET A 145 14.32 8.40 -12.92
CA MET A 145 14.21 9.03 -11.60
C MET A 145 15.25 8.50 -10.63
N PRO A 146 15.89 9.38 -9.82
CA PRO A 146 16.95 8.97 -8.88
C PRO A 146 16.44 8.11 -7.71
N GLU A 147 15.13 8.14 -7.44
CA GLU A 147 14.48 7.35 -6.39
C GLU A 147 14.44 5.84 -6.70
N ILE A 148 14.75 5.46 -7.95
CA ILE A 148 14.57 4.10 -8.48
C ILE A 148 15.94 3.44 -8.70
N ASP A 149 16.12 2.30 -8.07
CA ASP A 149 17.33 1.50 -8.19
C ASP A 149 17.37 0.80 -9.55
N ARG A 150 18.54 0.81 -10.19
CA ARG A 150 18.74 0.25 -11.52
C ARG A 150 19.22 -1.18 -11.43
N VAL A 151 18.48 -2.14 -12.03
CA VAL A 151 18.87 -3.56 -12.07
C VAL A 151 19.03 -4.00 -13.53
N GLY A 152 20.04 -4.80 -13.82
CA GLY A 152 20.34 -5.22 -15.19
C GLY A 152 19.17 -5.98 -15.83
N ASN A 153 18.57 -6.91 -15.10
CA ASN A 153 17.40 -7.69 -15.53
C ASN A 153 16.39 -7.80 -14.39
N GLY A 154 15.23 -7.18 -14.55
CA GLY A 154 14.18 -7.17 -13.53
C GLY A 154 13.59 -8.55 -13.22
N PHE A 155 13.66 -9.52 -14.13
CA PHE A 155 13.25 -10.89 -13.81
C PHE A 155 14.11 -11.53 -12.72
N VAL A 156 15.40 -11.18 -12.68
CA VAL A 156 16.28 -11.63 -11.58
C VAL A 156 15.78 -11.07 -10.25
N SER A 157 15.40 -9.80 -10.20
CA SER A 157 14.80 -9.19 -9.01
C SER A 157 13.50 -9.89 -8.61
N VAL A 158 12.58 -10.09 -9.56
CA VAL A 158 11.28 -10.76 -9.29
C VAL A 158 11.50 -12.16 -8.70
N ILE A 159 12.37 -12.96 -9.32
CA ILE A 159 12.69 -14.32 -8.84
C ILE A 159 13.37 -14.26 -7.46
N GLY A 160 14.33 -13.36 -7.30
CA GLY A 160 15.07 -13.22 -6.05
C GLY A 160 14.17 -12.84 -4.87
N TYR A 161 13.25 -11.90 -5.07
CA TYR A 161 12.28 -11.54 -4.03
C TYR A 161 11.28 -12.66 -3.73
N GLN A 162 10.83 -13.41 -4.76
CA GLN A 162 9.99 -14.60 -4.54
C GLN A 162 10.72 -15.64 -3.65
N MET A 163 12.00 -15.90 -3.92
CA MET A 163 12.80 -16.80 -3.10
C MET A 163 12.99 -16.29 -1.66
N GLN A 164 12.91 -14.99 -1.44
CA GLN A 164 12.90 -14.36 -0.11
C GLN A 164 11.50 -14.35 0.55
N GLY A 165 10.50 -14.96 -0.08
CA GLY A 165 9.15 -15.09 0.46
C GLY A 165 8.24 -13.88 0.21
N TYR A 166 8.51 -13.07 -0.84
CA TYR A 166 7.58 -12.04 -1.27
C TYR A 166 6.45 -12.64 -2.11
N ALA A 167 5.22 -12.20 -1.82
CA ALA A 167 4.09 -12.45 -2.71
C ALA A 167 4.17 -11.54 -3.93
N VAL A 168 4.04 -12.11 -5.14
CA VAL A 168 4.14 -11.34 -6.39
C VAL A 168 2.76 -11.02 -6.93
N VAL A 169 2.52 -9.74 -7.19
CA VAL A 169 1.33 -9.24 -7.89
C VAL A 169 1.79 -8.67 -9.22
N ARG A 170 1.33 -9.26 -10.32
CA ARG A 170 1.62 -8.79 -11.66
C ARG A 170 0.61 -7.74 -12.09
N ILE A 171 1.12 -6.61 -12.60
CA ILE A 171 0.36 -5.49 -13.15
C ILE A 171 0.78 -5.32 -14.61
N PRO A 172 -0.07 -5.76 -15.55
CA PRO A 172 0.21 -5.77 -16.99
C PRO A 172 0.21 -4.37 -17.61
#